data_5024d4814a6b5fff2413782acba408ea
#
_entry.id   5024d4814a6b5fff2413782acba408ea
#
_cell.length_a   1.000
_cell.length_b   1.000
_cell.length_c   1.000
_cell.angle_alpha   90.00
_cell.angle_beta   90.00
_cell.angle_gamma   90.00
#
_symmetry.space_group_name_H-M   'P 1'
#
loop_
_entity.id
_entity.type
_entity.pdbx_description
1 polymer ?
#
loop_
_entity_poly.entity_id
_entity_poly.type
_entity_poly.pdbx_seq_one_letter_code
_entity_poly.pdbx_strand_id
1 'polypeptide(L)'
;MAVRVIPCLDVKDGRVVKGVNFVGLRDAGDPVELASQYGQLGADEVTFLDISASADGRATTREMVTRCAETVFVPLTVGGGVRGVDDVDVLLRSGADKVSVNTGAITYPEMIDEVADRFGNQVIVLSVDARREPDQPSGFGVTTHGGSRSARLDAVE
;
A
#
# COMPACT_ATOMS: atom_id res chain seq x y z
N MET A 1 -15.68 -20.60 4.19
CA MET A 1 -14.97 -19.44 3.63
C MET A 1 -13.69 -19.29 4.42
N ALA A 2 -12.53 -19.34 3.79
CA ALA A 2 -11.25 -19.13 4.48
C ALA A 2 -11.00 -17.60 4.59
N VAL A 3 -10.55 -17.15 5.76
CA VAL A 3 -10.10 -15.76 5.98
C VAL A 3 -8.61 -15.71 5.64
N ARG A 4 -8.20 -14.72 4.85
CA ARG A 4 -6.78 -14.46 4.59
C ARG A 4 -6.20 -13.57 5.67
N VAL A 5 -4.99 -13.87 6.10
CA VAL A 5 -4.20 -13.05 7.04
C VAL A 5 -3.11 -12.34 6.24
N ILE A 6 -3.19 -11.02 6.17
CA ILE A 6 -2.31 -10.17 5.37
C ILE A 6 -1.66 -9.13 6.29
N PRO A 7 -0.44 -9.36 6.76
CA PRO A 7 0.32 -8.34 7.50
C PRO A 7 0.58 -7.11 6.64
N CYS A 8 0.28 -5.93 7.20
CA CYS A 8 0.59 -4.63 6.59
C CYS A 8 1.73 -3.97 7.37
N LEU A 9 2.80 -3.63 6.68
CA LEU A 9 4.03 -3.10 7.27
C LEU A 9 4.30 -1.70 6.71
N ASP A 10 4.33 -0.69 7.58
CA ASP A 10 4.77 0.65 7.19
C ASP A 10 6.28 0.66 6.98
N VAL A 11 6.71 1.15 5.82
CA VAL A 11 8.12 1.26 5.44
C VAL A 11 8.50 2.73 5.29
N LYS A 12 9.60 3.12 5.91
CA LYS A 12 10.21 4.43 5.76
C LYS A 12 11.70 4.28 5.51
N ASP A 13 12.18 4.87 4.41
CA ASP A 13 13.59 4.85 4.03
C ASP A 13 14.19 3.42 4.05
N GLY A 14 13.44 2.43 3.54
CA GLY A 14 13.85 1.03 3.44
C GLY A 14 13.80 0.23 4.74
N ARG A 15 13.24 0.76 5.82
CA ARG A 15 13.08 0.07 7.12
C ARG A 15 11.62 -0.05 7.49
N VAL A 16 11.22 -1.18 8.08
CA VAL A 16 9.90 -1.28 8.70
C VAL A 16 9.88 -0.43 9.96
N VAL A 17 8.84 0.37 10.07
CA VAL A 17 8.65 1.26 11.22
C VAL A 17 7.31 1.01 11.89
N LYS A 18 7.22 1.34 13.16
CA LYS A 18 5.98 1.33 13.92
C LYS A 18 5.83 2.61 14.74
N GLY A 19 4.61 3.10 14.85
CA GLY A 19 4.27 4.27 15.65
C GLY A 19 2.77 4.44 15.75
N VAL A 20 2.34 5.39 16.56
CA VAL A 20 0.92 5.76 16.69
C VAL A 20 0.70 7.02 15.87
N ASN A 21 -0.23 6.98 14.91
CA ASN A 21 -0.55 8.11 14.02
C ASN A 21 0.69 8.71 13.32
N PHE A 22 1.64 7.86 12.92
CA PHE A 22 2.91 8.26 12.29
C PHE A 22 3.80 9.18 13.15
N VAL A 23 3.55 9.25 14.46
CA VAL A 23 4.35 10.03 15.41
C VAL A 23 5.26 9.11 16.21
N GLY A 24 6.52 9.55 16.43
CA GLY A 24 7.48 8.78 17.23
C GLY A 24 7.84 7.45 16.59
N LEU A 25 7.97 7.40 15.27
CA LEU A 25 8.31 6.20 14.53
C LEU A 25 9.58 5.55 15.07
N ARG A 26 9.51 4.25 15.32
CA ARG A 26 10.62 3.41 15.76
C ARG A 26 10.90 2.37 14.70
N ASP A 27 12.17 2.09 14.46
CA ASP A 27 12.60 0.97 13.62
C ASP A 27 12.07 -0.35 14.21
N ALA A 28 11.42 -1.14 13.37
CA ALA A 28 10.87 -2.45 13.73
C ALA A 28 11.61 -3.61 13.07
N GLY A 29 12.53 -3.34 12.14
CA GLY A 29 13.38 -4.35 11.54
C GLY A 29 13.57 -4.22 10.03
N ASP A 30 14.31 -5.17 9.49
CA ASP A 30 14.49 -5.30 8.04
C ASP A 30 13.20 -5.85 7.39
N PRO A 31 12.68 -5.21 6.33
CA PRO A 31 11.43 -5.63 5.70
C PRO A 31 11.50 -7.02 5.08
N VAL A 32 12.65 -7.42 4.53
CA VAL A 32 12.83 -8.74 3.91
C VAL A 32 12.77 -9.85 4.98
N GLU A 33 13.46 -9.63 6.10
CA GLU A 33 13.44 -10.58 7.23
C GLU A 33 12.03 -10.73 7.80
N LEU A 34 11.33 -9.61 8.03
CA LEU A 34 9.96 -9.62 8.56
C LEU A 34 8.97 -10.28 7.61
N ALA A 35 9.04 -9.97 6.31
CA ALA A 35 8.17 -10.61 5.32
C ALA A 35 8.40 -12.13 5.26
N SER A 36 9.66 -12.57 5.29
CA SER A 36 10.01 -13.99 5.35
C SER A 36 9.45 -14.66 6.61
N GLN A 37 9.58 -14.02 7.77
CA GLN A 37 9.04 -14.53 9.03
C GLN A 37 7.51 -14.65 8.99
N TYR A 38 6.81 -13.63 8.48
CA TYR A 38 5.35 -13.70 8.35
C TYR A 38 4.91 -14.80 7.38
N GLY A 39 5.61 -14.98 6.27
CA GLY A 39 5.36 -16.10 5.35
C GLY A 39 5.52 -17.46 6.02
N GLN A 40 6.58 -17.65 6.81
CA GLN A 40 6.82 -18.89 7.59
C GLN A 40 5.76 -19.12 8.67
N LEU A 41 5.20 -18.06 9.24
CA LEU A 41 4.11 -18.11 10.21
C LEU A 41 2.73 -18.36 9.57
N GLY A 42 2.66 -18.46 8.24
CA GLY A 42 1.45 -18.79 7.51
C GLY A 42 0.64 -17.58 7.06
N ALA A 43 1.24 -16.42 6.89
CA ALA A 43 0.60 -15.30 6.22
C ALA A 43 0.26 -15.66 4.78
N ASP A 44 -0.94 -15.26 4.32
CA ASP A 44 -1.40 -15.52 2.96
C ASP A 44 -0.82 -14.53 1.93
N GLU A 45 -0.41 -13.35 2.39
CA GLU A 45 0.15 -12.25 1.59
C GLU A 45 0.87 -11.29 2.55
N VAL A 46 1.79 -10.47 2.06
CA VAL A 46 2.39 -9.37 2.82
C VAL A 46 2.19 -8.05 2.08
N THR A 47 1.83 -7.00 2.79
CA THR A 47 1.67 -5.66 2.23
C THR A 47 2.72 -4.71 2.82
N PHE A 48 3.46 -4.01 1.96
CA PHE A 48 4.29 -2.87 2.34
C PHE A 48 3.63 -1.55 1.96
N LEU A 49 3.57 -0.63 2.91
CA LEU A 49 3.07 0.73 2.71
C LEU A 49 4.24 1.70 2.86
N ASP A 50 4.72 2.23 1.74
CA ASP A 50 5.79 3.25 1.74
C ASP A 50 5.24 4.58 2.23
N ILE A 51 5.69 5.00 3.40
CA ILE A 51 5.37 6.29 4.00
C ILE A 51 6.50 7.31 3.83
N SER A 52 7.49 7.02 2.98
CA SER A 52 8.60 7.93 2.67
C SER A 52 8.11 9.13 1.87
N ALA A 53 8.48 10.34 2.29
CA ALA A 53 8.08 11.57 1.61
C ALA A 53 9.02 11.94 0.44
N SER A 54 10.23 11.39 0.39
CA SER A 54 11.29 11.77 -0.55
C SER A 54 11.39 10.86 -1.78
N ALA A 55 12.01 11.37 -2.85
CA ALA A 55 12.32 10.57 -4.04
C ALA A 55 13.37 9.48 -3.74
N ASP A 56 14.33 9.78 -2.87
CA ASP A 56 15.38 8.82 -2.46
C ASP A 56 14.77 7.67 -1.65
N GLY A 57 13.82 7.96 -0.75
CA GLY A 57 13.08 6.93 -0.02
C GLY A 57 12.33 5.98 -0.96
N ARG A 58 11.70 6.48 -2.02
CA ARG A 58 11.04 5.63 -3.03
C ARG A 58 12.00 4.75 -3.83
N ALA A 59 13.22 5.24 -4.11
CA ALA A 59 14.25 4.39 -4.73
C ALA A 59 14.65 3.24 -3.82
N THR A 60 14.87 3.52 -2.54
CA THR A 60 15.16 2.51 -1.51
C THR A 60 14.02 1.50 -1.37
N THR A 61 12.75 1.93 -1.45
CA THR A 61 11.59 1.04 -1.43
C THR A 61 11.61 0.07 -2.62
N ARG A 62 11.97 0.52 -3.83
CA ARG A 62 12.08 -0.39 -4.99
C ARG A 62 13.16 -1.45 -4.81
N GLU A 63 14.33 -1.08 -4.31
CA GLU A 63 15.40 -2.04 -3.98
C GLU A 63 14.92 -3.06 -2.95
N MET A 64 14.21 -2.61 -1.94
CA MET A 64 13.60 -3.48 -0.92
C MET A 64 12.60 -4.46 -1.55
N VAL A 65 11.70 -4.00 -2.43
CA VAL A 65 10.74 -4.84 -3.15
C VAL A 65 11.46 -5.92 -3.96
N THR A 66 12.51 -5.56 -4.69
CA THR A 66 13.32 -6.53 -5.47
C THR A 66 13.94 -7.59 -4.56
N ARG A 67 14.52 -7.21 -3.43
CA ARG A 67 15.09 -8.15 -2.45
C ARG A 67 14.02 -9.06 -1.84
N CYS A 68 12.83 -8.53 -1.57
CA CYS A 68 11.71 -9.32 -1.07
C CYS A 68 11.25 -10.35 -2.11
N ALA A 69 11.10 -9.94 -3.36
CA ALA A 69 10.66 -10.83 -4.44
C ALA A 69 11.60 -12.03 -4.67
N GLU A 70 12.90 -11.89 -4.33
CA GLU A 70 13.88 -12.98 -4.43
C GLU A 70 13.78 -13.99 -3.27
N THR A 71 13.21 -13.59 -2.13
CA THR A 71 13.32 -14.37 -0.87
C THR A 71 12.00 -14.70 -0.21
N VAL A 72 10.92 -14.01 -0.57
CA VAL A 72 9.59 -14.17 0.02
C VAL A 72 8.69 -14.90 -0.96
N PHE A 73 8.05 -15.98 -0.52
CA PHE A 73 7.25 -16.87 -1.38
C PHE A 73 5.74 -16.73 -1.18
N VAL A 74 5.30 -15.66 -0.55
CA VAL A 74 3.89 -15.27 -0.49
C VAL A 74 3.69 -14.01 -1.35
N PRO A 75 2.48 -13.78 -1.90
CA PRO A 75 2.20 -12.59 -2.70
C PRO A 75 2.57 -11.30 -1.97
N LEU A 76 3.15 -10.37 -2.72
CA LEU A 76 3.63 -9.09 -2.22
C LEU A 76 2.80 -7.95 -2.80
N THR A 77 2.09 -7.23 -1.93
CA THR A 77 1.42 -5.97 -2.28
C THR A 77 2.27 -4.78 -1.82
N VAL A 78 2.45 -3.80 -2.69
CA VAL A 78 3.20 -2.58 -2.38
C VAL A 78 2.33 -1.36 -2.61
N GLY A 79 2.28 -0.46 -1.65
CA GLY A 79 1.54 0.80 -1.74
C GLY A 79 2.32 1.96 -1.16
N GLY A 80 1.75 3.16 -1.29
CA GLY A 80 2.35 4.41 -0.85
C GLY A 80 2.96 5.21 -1.99
N GLY A 81 2.56 6.46 -2.12
CA GLY A 81 3.11 7.40 -3.09
C GLY A 81 2.82 7.12 -4.56
N VAL A 82 1.98 6.16 -4.90
CA VAL A 82 1.58 5.81 -6.28
C VAL A 82 0.66 6.89 -6.85
N ARG A 83 1.00 7.42 -8.03
CA ARG A 83 0.31 8.57 -8.65
C ARG A 83 -0.21 8.30 -10.05
N GLY A 84 0.21 7.21 -10.68
CA GLY A 84 -0.18 6.87 -12.04
C GLY A 84 0.33 5.52 -12.49
N VAL A 85 0.02 5.19 -13.74
CA VAL A 85 0.32 3.89 -14.38
C VAL A 85 1.82 3.59 -14.40
N ASP A 86 2.66 4.60 -14.60
CA ASP A 86 4.12 4.41 -14.66
C ASP A 86 4.71 4.00 -13.29
N ASP A 87 4.17 4.54 -12.19
CA ASP A 87 4.58 4.11 -10.84
C ASP A 87 4.20 2.65 -10.62
N VAL A 88 3.01 2.24 -11.09
CA VAL A 88 2.55 0.84 -11.03
C VAL A 88 3.49 -0.07 -11.84
N ASP A 89 3.82 0.30 -13.10
CA ASP A 89 4.74 -0.47 -13.94
C ASP A 89 6.09 -0.69 -13.25
N VAL A 90 6.64 0.36 -12.64
CA VAL A 90 7.91 0.29 -11.92
C VAL A 90 7.85 -0.68 -10.74
N LEU A 91 6.79 -0.64 -9.93
CA LEU A 91 6.64 -1.53 -8.76
C LEU A 91 6.44 -2.99 -9.19
N LEU A 92 5.62 -3.24 -10.22
CA LEU A 92 5.43 -4.61 -10.76
C LEU A 92 6.74 -5.17 -11.33
N ARG A 93 7.52 -4.38 -12.07
CA ARG A 93 8.86 -4.77 -12.57
C ARG A 93 9.87 -5.00 -11.45
N SER A 94 9.69 -4.35 -10.30
CA SER A 94 10.52 -4.58 -9.12
C SER A 94 10.17 -5.88 -8.38
N GLY A 95 9.06 -6.54 -8.76
CA GLY A 95 8.66 -7.82 -8.21
C GLY A 95 7.43 -7.79 -7.31
N ALA A 96 6.71 -6.68 -7.24
CA ALA A 96 5.40 -6.65 -6.58
C ALA A 96 4.38 -7.44 -7.40
N ASP A 97 3.53 -8.24 -6.74
CA ASP A 97 2.40 -8.93 -7.36
C ASP A 97 1.20 -8.00 -7.51
N LYS A 98 1.04 -7.07 -6.59
CA LYS A 98 -0.05 -6.09 -6.56
C LYS A 98 0.46 -4.72 -6.11
N VAL A 99 -0.26 -3.69 -6.55
CA VAL A 99 0.00 -2.31 -6.15
C VAL A 99 -1.23 -1.71 -5.49
N SER A 100 -1.05 -1.14 -4.30
CA SER A 100 -2.11 -0.48 -3.55
C SER A 100 -2.12 1.02 -3.81
N VAL A 101 -3.28 1.55 -4.15
CA VAL A 101 -3.51 2.98 -4.43
C VAL A 101 -4.55 3.56 -3.48
N ASN A 102 -4.35 4.80 -3.03
CA ASN A 102 -5.27 5.54 -2.18
C ASN A 102 -5.45 6.97 -2.73
N THR A 103 -4.71 7.94 -2.26
CA THR A 103 -4.82 9.36 -2.66
C THR A 103 -4.64 9.56 -4.17
N GLY A 104 -3.81 8.74 -4.83
CA GLY A 104 -3.64 8.76 -6.28
C GLY A 104 -4.97 8.50 -7.00
N ALA A 105 -5.73 7.50 -6.57
CA ALA A 105 -7.04 7.17 -7.14
C ALA A 105 -8.10 8.25 -6.88
N ILE A 106 -8.02 8.98 -5.76
CA ILE A 106 -8.91 10.11 -5.48
C ILE A 106 -8.59 11.30 -6.40
N THR A 107 -7.31 11.54 -6.67
CA THR A 107 -6.84 12.66 -7.49
C THR A 107 -7.00 12.40 -8.98
N TYR A 108 -6.85 11.14 -9.38
CA TYR A 108 -6.91 10.67 -10.76
C TYR A 108 -7.63 9.30 -10.81
N PRO A 109 -8.98 9.28 -10.73
CA PRO A 109 -9.75 8.04 -10.68
C PRO A 109 -9.58 7.14 -11.91
N GLU A 110 -9.38 7.73 -13.09
CA GLU A 110 -9.19 7.02 -14.35
C GLU A 110 -7.95 6.11 -14.33
N MET A 111 -7.01 6.35 -13.43
CA MET A 111 -5.84 5.49 -13.21
C MET A 111 -6.25 4.06 -12.91
N ILE A 112 -7.38 3.83 -12.24
CA ILE A 112 -7.86 2.48 -11.88
C ILE A 112 -8.13 1.68 -13.16
N ASP A 113 -8.85 2.27 -14.11
CA ASP A 113 -9.18 1.64 -15.38
C ASP A 113 -7.93 1.46 -16.25
N GLU A 114 -7.08 2.48 -16.34
CA GLU A 114 -5.82 2.41 -17.12
C GLU A 114 -4.88 1.31 -16.61
N VAL A 115 -4.75 1.16 -15.29
CA VAL A 115 -3.95 0.09 -14.69
C VAL A 115 -4.59 -1.27 -14.94
N ALA A 116 -5.91 -1.39 -14.76
CA ALA A 116 -6.63 -2.63 -15.00
C ALA A 116 -6.56 -3.08 -16.46
N ASP A 117 -6.69 -2.15 -17.41
CA ASP A 117 -6.59 -2.42 -18.85
C ASP A 117 -5.17 -2.87 -19.26
N ARG A 118 -4.16 -2.25 -18.67
CA ARG A 118 -2.76 -2.52 -19.05
C ARG A 118 -2.18 -3.77 -18.38
N PHE A 119 -2.51 -4.03 -17.12
CA PHE A 119 -1.88 -5.08 -16.32
C PHE A 119 -2.86 -6.13 -15.79
N GLY A 120 -4.16 -5.90 -15.96
CA GLY A 120 -5.22 -6.72 -15.40
C GLY A 120 -5.69 -6.20 -14.04
N ASN A 121 -6.98 -6.38 -13.76
CA ASN A 121 -7.61 -5.88 -12.52
C ASN A 121 -7.10 -6.56 -11.24
N GLN A 122 -6.45 -7.72 -11.36
CA GLN A 122 -5.89 -8.45 -10.22
C GLN A 122 -4.65 -7.79 -9.61
N VAL A 123 -4.00 -6.84 -10.32
CA VAL A 123 -2.78 -6.18 -9.82
C VAL A 123 -3.06 -4.93 -9.01
N ILE A 124 -4.27 -4.36 -9.10
CA ILE A 124 -4.62 -3.13 -8.40
C ILE A 124 -5.44 -3.42 -7.14
N VAL A 125 -5.07 -2.78 -6.05
CA VAL A 125 -5.78 -2.81 -4.76
C VAL A 125 -6.16 -1.38 -4.39
N LEU A 126 -7.45 -1.10 -4.29
CA LEU A 126 -7.94 0.17 -3.78
C LEU A 126 -7.88 0.16 -2.25
N SER A 127 -7.10 1.06 -1.68
CA SER A 127 -7.02 1.32 -0.24
C SER A 127 -7.84 2.56 0.10
N VAL A 128 -8.80 2.43 0.99
CA VAL A 128 -9.71 3.52 1.36
C VAL A 128 -9.58 3.84 2.83
N ASP A 129 -9.13 5.04 3.15
CA ASP A 129 -9.22 5.59 4.49
C ASP A 129 -10.60 6.22 4.67
N ALA A 130 -11.41 5.69 5.58
CA ALA A 130 -12.75 6.20 5.82
C ALA A 130 -12.98 6.50 7.31
N ARG A 131 -13.82 7.48 7.59
CA ARG A 131 -14.28 7.80 8.94
C ARG A 131 -15.79 8.00 8.95
N ARG A 132 -16.40 7.94 10.14
CA ARG A 132 -17.82 8.27 10.29
C ARG A 132 -18.07 9.74 9.92
N GLU A 133 -18.92 9.94 8.94
CA GLU A 133 -19.45 11.25 8.50
C GLU A 133 -20.96 11.08 8.26
N PRO A 134 -21.82 11.42 9.24
CA PRO A 134 -23.27 11.17 9.17
C PRO A 134 -23.98 11.86 8.01
N ASP A 135 -23.37 12.91 7.44
CA ASP A 135 -23.90 13.66 6.30
C ASP A 135 -23.66 12.96 4.94
N GLN A 136 -22.85 11.90 4.92
CA GLN A 136 -22.63 11.08 3.74
C GLN A 136 -23.73 10.02 3.59
N PRO A 137 -24.11 9.62 2.36
CA PRO A 137 -25.16 8.61 2.12
C PRO A 137 -24.91 7.29 2.85
N SER A 138 -23.67 6.79 2.85
CA SER A 138 -23.30 5.54 3.57
C SER A 138 -23.05 5.76 5.07
N GLY A 139 -22.99 7.02 5.52
CA GLY A 139 -22.54 7.39 6.87
C GLY A 139 -21.03 7.37 7.06
N PHE A 140 -20.25 7.19 5.98
CA PHE A 140 -18.79 7.18 5.98
C PHE A 140 -18.24 8.06 4.88
N GLY A 141 -17.31 8.94 5.23
CA GLY A 141 -16.61 9.81 4.29
C GLY A 141 -15.17 9.36 4.09
N VAL A 142 -14.68 9.47 2.85
CA VAL A 142 -13.29 9.21 2.49
C VAL A 142 -12.38 10.28 3.07
N THR A 143 -11.23 9.85 3.59
CA THR A 143 -10.19 10.74 4.08
C THR A 143 -8.87 10.53 3.34
N THR A 144 -8.01 11.54 3.38
CA THR A 144 -6.67 11.52 2.80
C THR A 144 -5.64 11.95 3.84
N HIS A 145 -4.35 11.86 3.49
CA HIS A 145 -3.24 12.28 4.35
C HIS A 145 -3.28 11.62 5.75
N GLY A 146 -3.43 10.28 5.77
CA GLY A 146 -3.49 9.56 7.03
C GLY A 146 -4.72 9.90 7.90
N GLY A 147 -5.87 10.16 7.26
CA GLY A 147 -7.13 10.45 7.95
C GLY A 147 -7.33 11.92 8.35
N SER A 148 -6.37 12.80 8.04
CA SER A 148 -6.40 14.20 8.52
C SER A 148 -7.30 15.12 7.70
N ARG A 149 -7.63 14.78 6.45
CA ARG A 149 -8.43 15.61 5.55
C ARG A 149 -9.59 14.82 4.97
N SER A 150 -10.82 15.36 5.02
CA SER A 150 -11.96 14.81 4.29
C SER A 150 -11.80 15.08 2.79
N ALA A 151 -12.03 14.05 1.97
CA ALA A 151 -12.10 14.17 0.53
C ALA A 151 -13.47 14.63 0.03
N ARG A 152 -14.46 14.72 0.93
CA ARG A 152 -15.87 15.03 0.63
C ARG A 152 -16.51 14.03 -0.35
N LEU A 153 -16.03 12.81 -0.34
CA LEU A 153 -16.55 11.68 -1.10
C LEU A 153 -17.18 10.69 -0.11
N ASP A 154 -18.27 10.06 -0.53
CA ASP A 154 -18.81 8.91 0.18
C ASP A 154 -17.87 7.72 0.01
N ALA A 155 -17.72 6.90 1.05
CA ALA A 155 -16.76 5.79 1.02
C ALA A 155 -17.27 4.54 0.27
N VAL A 156 -18.56 4.52 -0.10
CA VAL A 156 -19.23 3.36 -0.72
C VAL A 156 -19.75 3.69 -2.13
N GLU A 157 -20.13 4.94 -2.37
CA GLU A 157 -20.62 5.46 -3.66
C GLU A 157 -19.52 6.22 -4.42
#